data_a848ecbd419d454255e81f65cf015290
#
_entry.id   a848ecbd419d454255e81f65cf015290
#
_cell.length_a   1.000
_cell.length_b   1.000
_cell.length_c   1.000
_cell.angle_alpha   90.00
_cell.angle_beta   90.00
_cell.angle_gamma   90.00
#
_symmetry.space_group_name_H-M   'P 1'
#
loop_
_entity.id
_entity.type
_entity.pdbx_description
1 polymer ?
#
loop_
_entity_poly.entity_id
_entity_poly.type
_entity_poly.pdbx_seq_one_letter_code
_entity_poly.pdbx_strand_id
1 'polypeptide(L)'
;DEIQKAADYTIEIGPKAGRHGGDIIYAGAPKIEKFTYSIPSFRRPWNNYIEILGATENNLKNINVRFPLNVMTVVTGVSGSGKSSLISKVLYPSLKKHYGGIAERTGDFGSMRGSLHLLHDVEFVDQNPLTRSSRSNPVTYLKAYDEIRRLFANQQLSKQMGFTAAHFSFNTPGGRCEACQGE
;
A
#
# COMPACT_ATOMS: atom_id res chain seq x y z
N ASP A 1 -4.59 20.33 -8.05
CA ASP A 1 -5.76 21.06 -8.59
C ASP A 1 -5.98 22.42 -7.93
N GLU A 2 -5.86 22.56 -6.61
CA GLU A 2 -6.00 23.88 -5.93
C GLU A 2 -4.81 24.79 -6.23
N ILE A 3 -3.61 24.25 -6.31
CA ILE A 3 -2.40 24.98 -6.69
C ILE A 3 -2.50 25.46 -8.15
N GLN A 4 -3.00 24.61 -9.06
CA GLN A 4 -3.23 25.00 -10.44
C GLN A 4 -4.26 26.12 -10.56
N LYS A 5 -5.31 26.12 -9.73
CA LYS A 5 -6.31 27.19 -9.69
C LYS A 5 -5.75 28.53 -9.21
N ALA A 6 -4.74 28.49 -8.35
CA ALA A 6 -4.09 29.67 -7.80
C ALA A 6 -2.91 30.19 -8.66
N ALA A 7 -2.51 29.43 -9.69
CA ALA A 7 -1.39 29.78 -10.54
C ALA A 7 -1.83 30.75 -11.65
N ASP A 8 -0.95 31.67 -12.03
CA ASP A 8 -1.17 32.58 -13.18
C ASP A 8 -0.77 31.93 -14.51
N TYR A 9 0.13 30.94 -14.47
CA TYR A 9 0.67 30.27 -15.66
C TYR A 9 1.03 28.82 -15.34
N THR A 10 0.69 27.89 -16.24
CA THR A 10 0.97 26.47 -16.09
C THR A 10 1.81 25.95 -17.25
N ILE A 11 2.85 25.17 -16.92
CA ILE A 11 3.64 24.39 -17.89
C ILE A 11 3.41 22.93 -17.57
N GLU A 12 2.94 22.16 -18.55
CA GLU A 12 2.75 20.72 -18.45
C GLU A 12 3.79 20.01 -19.30
N ILE A 13 4.50 19.07 -18.68
CA ILE A 13 5.56 18.28 -19.28
C ILE A 13 5.14 16.81 -19.34
N GLY A 14 5.32 16.18 -20.48
CA GLY A 14 4.96 14.76 -20.69
C GLY A 14 5.31 14.29 -22.09
N PRO A 15 4.48 13.42 -22.72
CA PRO A 15 3.29 12.74 -22.14
C PRO A 15 3.64 11.55 -21.24
N LYS A 16 4.88 11.09 -21.28
CA LYS A 16 5.38 9.93 -20.51
C LYS A 16 6.53 10.34 -19.60
N ALA A 17 7.12 9.38 -18.89
CA ALA A 17 8.27 9.59 -18.01
C ALA A 17 9.58 9.07 -18.64
N GLY A 18 10.73 9.50 -18.10
CA GLY A 18 12.06 9.09 -18.52
C GLY A 18 12.35 9.48 -19.98
N ARG A 19 13.00 8.59 -20.73
CA ARG A 19 13.40 8.83 -22.15
C ARG A 19 12.23 9.07 -23.12
N HIS A 20 11.02 8.88 -22.70
CA HIS A 20 9.80 9.09 -23.49
C HIS A 20 8.99 10.30 -23.01
N GLY A 21 9.51 11.06 -22.07
CA GLY A 21 8.95 12.31 -21.57
C GLY A 21 9.86 13.48 -21.88
N GLY A 22 9.58 14.62 -21.26
CA GLY A 22 10.41 15.82 -21.36
C GLY A 22 9.94 16.85 -22.41
N ASP A 23 8.87 16.54 -23.14
CA ASP A 23 8.26 17.49 -24.07
C ASP A 23 7.26 18.40 -23.36
N ILE A 24 7.16 19.65 -23.81
CA ILE A 24 6.11 20.56 -23.32
C ILE A 24 4.80 20.21 -24.03
N ILE A 25 3.83 19.68 -23.29
CA ILE A 25 2.49 19.36 -23.79
C ILE A 25 1.61 20.61 -23.82
N TYR A 26 1.75 21.45 -22.81
CA TYR A 26 0.98 22.66 -22.66
C TYR A 26 1.78 23.74 -21.93
N ALA A 27 1.62 24.97 -22.37
CA ALA A 27 2.15 26.15 -21.70
C ALA A 27 1.16 27.31 -21.90
N GLY A 28 0.60 27.84 -20.79
CA GLY A 28 -0.42 28.91 -20.88
C GLY A 28 -1.19 29.11 -19.58
N ALA A 29 -2.32 29.78 -19.68
CA ALA A 29 -3.22 29.97 -18.54
C ALA A 29 -3.72 28.61 -18.02
N PRO A 30 -3.94 28.45 -16.69
CA PRO A 30 -4.37 27.20 -16.10
C PRO A 30 -5.63 26.62 -16.75
N LYS A 31 -5.54 25.39 -17.25
CA LYS A 31 -6.71 24.61 -17.69
C LYS A 31 -7.24 23.83 -16.51
N ILE A 32 -8.36 24.27 -15.97
CA ILE A 32 -9.01 23.58 -14.86
C ILE A 32 -9.99 22.56 -15.44
N GLU A 33 -9.58 21.31 -15.53
CA GLU A 33 -10.50 20.22 -15.84
C GLU A 33 -11.40 19.97 -14.62
N LYS A 34 -12.70 20.14 -14.79
CA LYS A 34 -13.67 19.71 -13.77
C LYS A 34 -13.80 18.21 -13.84
N PHE A 35 -13.07 17.51 -12.96
CA PHE A 35 -13.31 16.09 -12.74
C PHE A 35 -14.69 15.90 -12.14
N THR A 36 -15.63 15.43 -12.94
CA THR A 36 -16.93 14.98 -12.46
C THR A 36 -16.85 13.48 -12.17
N TYR A 37 -16.79 13.12 -10.88
CA TYR A 37 -16.92 11.72 -10.50
C TYR A 37 -18.37 11.26 -10.66
N SER A 38 -18.57 10.17 -11.38
CA SER A 38 -19.85 9.49 -11.39
C SER A 38 -20.12 8.90 -10.02
N ILE A 39 -21.04 9.50 -9.28
CA ILE A 39 -21.46 8.98 -7.97
C ILE A 39 -22.49 7.88 -8.23
N PRO A 40 -22.29 6.63 -7.77
CA PRO A 40 -23.29 5.58 -7.94
C PRO A 40 -24.61 5.97 -7.28
N SER A 41 -25.70 5.83 -8.00
CA SER A 41 -27.06 6.07 -7.49
C SER A 41 -27.48 5.04 -6.43
N PHE A 42 -26.85 3.87 -6.45
CA PHE A 42 -27.13 2.77 -5.54
C PHE A 42 -25.93 2.48 -4.63
N ARG A 43 -26.19 2.24 -3.34
CA ARG A 43 -25.22 1.76 -2.36
C ARG A 43 -25.49 0.31 -2.02
N ARG A 44 -24.45 -0.50 -1.86
CA ARG A 44 -24.61 -1.90 -1.43
C ARG A 44 -25.29 -1.96 -0.06
N PRO A 45 -26.38 -2.71 0.10
CA PRO A 45 -26.94 -2.97 1.41
C PRO A 45 -25.97 -3.84 2.22
N TRP A 46 -25.98 -3.65 3.53
CA TRP A 46 -25.19 -4.46 4.45
C TRP A 46 -26.02 -4.83 5.67
N ASN A 47 -25.89 -6.07 6.12
CA ASN A 47 -26.58 -6.60 7.31
C ASN A 47 -25.57 -7.05 8.37
N ASN A 48 -24.36 -7.43 7.94
CA ASN A 48 -23.31 -7.90 8.82
C ASN A 48 -22.30 -6.78 9.09
N TYR A 49 -21.84 -6.69 10.32
CA TYR A 49 -20.89 -5.66 10.75
C TYR A 49 -20.03 -6.14 11.92
N ILE A 50 -18.91 -5.48 12.13
CA ILE A 50 -18.15 -5.52 13.37
C ILE A 50 -18.42 -4.21 14.10
N GLU A 51 -18.60 -4.26 15.40
CA GLU A 51 -18.81 -3.09 16.24
C GLU A 51 -17.74 -2.99 17.32
N ILE A 52 -17.09 -1.85 17.38
CA ILE A 52 -16.21 -1.45 18.47
C ILE A 52 -17.04 -0.60 19.42
N LEU A 53 -17.04 -0.92 20.68
CA LEU A 53 -17.75 -0.21 21.73
C LEU A 53 -16.77 0.45 22.69
N GLY A 54 -17.02 1.68 23.06
CA GLY A 54 -16.29 2.37 24.10
C GLY A 54 -14.83 2.65 23.75
N ALA A 55 -14.49 3.01 22.52
CA ALA A 55 -13.12 3.33 22.15
C ALA A 55 -12.68 4.66 22.77
N THR A 56 -11.59 4.61 23.54
CA THR A 56 -11.03 5.76 24.27
C THR A 56 -9.54 6.01 23.98
N GLU A 57 -8.95 5.27 23.07
CA GLU A 57 -7.54 5.40 22.72
C GLU A 57 -7.21 6.80 22.19
N ASN A 58 -6.17 7.42 22.73
CA ASN A 58 -5.70 8.79 22.44
C ASN A 58 -6.83 9.83 22.62
N ASN A 59 -7.28 10.43 21.50
CA ASN A 59 -8.31 11.47 21.51
C ASN A 59 -9.73 10.97 21.26
N LEU A 60 -9.93 9.65 21.21
CA LEU A 60 -11.26 9.04 21.05
C LEU A 60 -12.07 9.22 22.36
N LYS A 61 -13.31 9.64 22.23
CA LYS A 61 -14.16 10.02 23.35
C LYS A 61 -15.25 8.99 23.61
N ASN A 62 -14.85 7.78 24.01
CA ASN A 62 -15.78 6.68 24.31
C ASN A 62 -16.76 6.41 23.16
N ILE A 63 -16.24 6.32 21.94
CA ILE A 63 -17.07 6.21 20.75
C ILE A 63 -17.45 4.75 20.46
N ASN A 64 -18.65 4.57 19.91
CA ASN A 64 -19.13 3.29 19.38
C ASN A 64 -19.20 3.38 17.86
N VAL A 65 -18.57 2.44 17.17
CA VAL A 65 -18.46 2.49 15.70
C VAL A 65 -18.75 1.11 15.10
N ARG A 66 -19.61 1.08 14.07
CA ARG A 66 -19.88 -0.12 13.26
C ARG A 66 -19.11 -0.06 11.96
N PHE A 67 -18.47 -1.18 11.64
CA PHE A 67 -17.77 -1.41 10.39
C PHE A 67 -18.54 -2.45 9.59
N PRO A 68 -19.34 -2.02 8.59
CA PRO A 68 -20.06 -2.93 7.72
C PRO A 68 -19.16 -3.90 6.98
N LEU A 69 -19.59 -5.14 6.83
CA LEU A 69 -18.88 -6.16 6.05
C LEU A 69 -19.37 -6.19 4.59
N ASN A 70 -18.54 -6.74 3.69
CA ASN A 70 -18.82 -6.89 2.24
C ASN A 70 -19.06 -5.56 1.50
N VAL A 71 -18.64 -4.45 2.07
CA VAL A 71 -18.73 -3.11 1.46
C VAL A 71 -17.40 -2.35 1.66
N MET A 72 -17.19 -1.35 0.84
CA MET A 72 -16.07 -0.42 1.05
C MET A 72 -16.51 0.63 2.09
N THR A 73 -15.84 0.64 3.22
CA THR A 73 -16.04 1.64 4.29
C THR A 73 -14.92 2.67 4.25
N VAL A 74 -15.26 3.94 4.24
CA VAL A 74 -14.30 5.05 4.25
C VAL A 74 -14.41 5.81 5.56
N VAL A 75 -13.27 5.96 6.26
CA VAL A 75 -13.16 6.77 7.49
C VAL A 75 -12.54 8.11 7.14
N THR A 76 -13.29 9.19 7.29
CA THR A 76 -12.88 10.54 6.92
C THR A 76 -12.84 11.47 8.12
N GLY A 77 -12.21 12.62 7.96
CA GLY A 77 -12.10 13.66 8.99
C GLY A 77 -10.79 14.45 8.86
N VAL A 78 -10.69 15.57 9.54
CA VAL A 78 -9.50 16.42 9.55
C VAL A 78 -8.29 15.69 10.15
N SER A 79 -7.08 16.19 9.88
CA SER A 79 -5.87 15.63 10.49
C SER A 79 -5.96 15.71 12.02
N GLY A 80 -5.52 14.66 12.71
CA GLY A 80 -5.60 14.59 14.18
C GLY A 80 -6.98 14.24 14.75
N SER A 81 -8.02 13.99 13.93
CA SER A 81 -9.38 13.67 14.43
C SER A 81 -9.53 12.27 15.07
N GLY A 82 -8.50 11.43 15.05
CA GLY A 82 -8.54 10.09 15.66
C GLY A 82 -8.74 8.93 14.69
N LYS A 83 -8.77 9.17 13.36
CA LYS A 83 -8.93 8.11 12.33
C LYS A 83 -7.91 6.98 12.48
N SER A 84 -6.64 7.33 12.57
CA SER A 84 -5.55 6.35 12.74
C SER A 84 -5.61 5.67 14.11
N SER A 85 -6.02 6.37 15.16
CA SER A 85 -6.23 5.76 16.48
C SER A 85 -7.32 4.70 16.42
N LEU A 86 -8.43 4.98 15.77
CA LEU A 86 -9.52 4.03 15.63
C LEU A 86 -9.13 2.81 14.78
N ILE A 87 -8.51 3.03 13.61
CA ILE A 87 -8.22 1.95 12.66
C ILE A 87 -6.96 1.17 13.06
N SER A 88 -5.81 1.85 13.19
CA SER A 88 -4.52 1.17 13.37
C SER A 88 -4.19 0.84 14.83
N LYS A 89 -4.79 1.52 15.81
CA LYS A 89 -4.53 1.24 17.23
C LYS A 89 -5.65 0.43 17.91
N VAL A 90 -6.89 0.54 17.47
CA VAL A 90 -8.01 -0.19 18.07
C VAL A 90 -8.49 -1.33 17.18
N LEU A 91 -9.05 -1.05 16.00
CA LEU A 91 -9.72 -2.05 15.16
C LEU A 91 -8.78 -3.16 14.70
N TYR A 92 -7.69 -2.79 13.99
CA TYR A 92 -6.78 -3.76 13.40
C TYR A 92 -6.13 -4.68 14.44
N PRO A 93 -5.51 -4.19 15.53
CA PRO A 93 -4.91 -5.07 16.53
C PRO A 93 -5.92 -5.95 17.26
N SER A 94 -7.15 -5.45 17.46
CA SER A 94 -8.22 -6.26 18.09
C SER A 94 -8.62 -7.43 17.21
N LEU A 95 -8.80 -7.20 15.92
CA LEU A 95 -9.10 -8.26 14.94
C LEU A 95 -7.94 -9.23 14.80
N LYS A 96 -6.72 -8.74 14.67
CA LYS A 96 -5.53 -9.61 14.53
C LYS A 96 -5.37 -10.56 15.73
N LYS A 97 -5.56 -10.04 16.95
CA LYS A 97 -5.57 -10.89 18.16
C LYS A 97 -6.73 -11.87 18.19
N HIS A 98 -7.93 -11.47 17.76
CA HIS A 98 -9.10 -12.34 17.72
C HIS A 98 -8.86 -13.56 16.83
N TYR A 99 -8.13 -13.41 15.73
CA TYR A 99 -7.77 -14.51 14.81
C TYR A 99 -6.42 -15.17 15.14
N GLY A 100 -5.88 -14.96 16.33
CA GLY A 100 -4.65 -15.65 16.80
C GLY A 100 -3.36 -15.11 16.20
N GLY A 101 -3.40 -13.97 15.50
CA GLY A 101 -2.22 -13.30 14.95
C GLY A 101 -1.46 -12.51 16.01
N ILE A 102 -0.17 -12.29 15.73
CA ILE A 102 0.66 -11.40 16.55
C ILE A 102 0.32 -9.95 16.17
N ALA A 103 -0.08 -9.15 17.15
CA ALA A 103 -0.34 -7.73 16.98
C ALA A 103 0.34 -6.94 18.09
N GLU A 104 0.62 -5.67 17.81
CA GLU A 104 1.05 -4.70 18.81
C GLU A 104 0.00 -4.55 19.93
N ARG A 105 0.33 -3.75 20.94
CA ARG A 105 -0.64 -3.40 21.99
C ARG A 105 -1.94 -2.89 21.34
N THR A 106 -3.05 -3.45 21.75
CA THR A 106 -4.38 -2.94 21.39
C THR A 106 -4.65 -1.69 22.19
N GLY A 107 -5.13 -0.63 21.53
CA GLY A 107 -5.58 0.59 22.18
C GLY A 107 -6.80 0.37 23.06
N ASP A 108 -7.11 1.35 23.90
CA ASP A 108 -8.14 1.22 24.93
C ASP A 108 -9.56 1.31 24.32
N PHE A 109 -10.36 0.28 24.57
CA PHE A 109 -11.77 0.19 24.20
C PHE A 109 -12.51 -0.81 25.09
N GLY A 110 -13.83 -0.75 25.14
CA GLY A 110 -14.64 -1.62 26.00
C GLY A 110 -14.78 -3.04 25.45
N SER A 111 -15.33 -3.22 24.27
CA SER A 111 -15.53 -4.54 23.66
C SER A 111 -15.67 -4.49 22.15
N MET A 112 -15.46 -5.64 21.51
CA MET A 112 -15.70 -5.86 20.08
C MET A 112 -16.74 -6.97 19.91
N ARG A 113 -17.74 -6.71 19.06
CA ARG A 113 -18.82 -7.66 18.80
C ARG A 113 -19.31 -7.61 17.35
N GLY A 114 -20.24 -8.49 17.00
CA GLY A 114 -20.86 -8.56 15.69
C GLY A 114 -20.53 -9.84 14.93
N SER A 115 -20.49 -9.74 13.62
CA SER A 115 -20.34 -10.92 12.74
C SER A 115 -18.89 -11.37 12.55
N LEU A 116 -18.12 -11.47 13.63
CA LEU A 116 -16.70 -11.84 13.63
C LEU A 116 -16.45 -13.20 12.97
N HIS A 117 -17.38 -14.15 13.12
CA HIS A 117 -17.28 -15.50 12.54
C HIS A 117 -17.29 -15.52 11.00
N LEU A 118 -17.65 -14.41 10.35
CA LEU A 118 -17.62 -14.30 8.89
C LEU A 118 -16.27 -13.88 8.32
N LEU A 119 -15.32 -13.52 9.18
CA LEU A 119 -13.96 -13.17 8.77
C LEU A 119 -13.00 -14.29 9.17
N HIS A 120 -11.94 -14.46 8.39
CA HIS A 120 -10.91 -15.47 8.65
C HIS A 120 -9.56 -14.83 8.96
N ASP A 121 -9.28 -13.66 8.45
CA ASP A 121 -8.05 -12.91 8.70
C ASP A 121 -8.27 -11.41 8.45
N VAL A 122 -7.27 -10.61 8.81
CA VAL A 122 -7.24 -9.16 8.60
C VAL A 122 -5.86 -8.74 8.12
N GLU A 123 -5.83 -7.97 7.05
CA GLU A 123 -4.62 -7.38 6.50
C GLU A 123 -4.62 -5.86 6.70
N PHE A 124 -3.45 -5.33 7.02
CA PHE A 124 -3.24 -3.89 7.14
C PHE A 124 -2.24 -3.43 6.09
N VAL A 125 -2.72 -2.58 5.19
CA VAL A 125 -1.89 -1.96 4.16
C VAL A 125 -1.68 -0.50 4.56
N ASP A 126 -0.44 -0.13 4.82
CA ASP A 126 -0.07 1.23 5.19
C ASP A 126 0.54 2.00 4.00
N GLN A 127 0.85 3.28 4.25
CA GLN A 127 1.48 4.16 3.26
C GLN A 127 3.01 4.10 3.30
N ASN A 128 3.59 3.24 4.15
CA ASN A 128 5.03 3.13 4.22
C ASN A 128 5.56 2.59 2.88
N PRO A 129 6.44 3.32 2.20
CA PRO A 129 7.02 2.80 0.98
C PRO A 129 7.80 1.53 1.33
N LEU A 130 7.68 0.51 0.49
CA LEU A 130 8.64 -0.57 0.45
C LEU A 130 10.01 0.08 0.43
N THR A 131 10.91 -0.39 1.31
CA THR A 131 12.24 0.22 1.50
C THR A 131 12.85 0.67 0.16
N ARG A 132 13.21 1.95 0.07
CA ARG A 132 13.86 2.54 -1.11
C ARG A 132 15.30 2.03 -1.22
N SER A 133 15.43 0.77 -1.58
CA SER A 133 16.72 0.17 -1.89
C SER A 133 16.63 -0.34 -3.33
N SER A 134 17.64 -0.07 -4.13
CA SER A 134 17.80 -0.66 -5.46
C SER A 134 17.70 -2.20 -5.43
N ARG A 135 17.91 -2.79 -4.24
CA ARG A 135 17.78 -4.21 -3.96
C ARG A 135 16.37 -4.69 -3.62
N SER A 136 15.44 -3.75 -3.37
CA SER A 136 14.05 -4.05 -2.97
C SER A 136 13.13 -3.96 -4.19
N ASN A 137 13.05 -5.04 -4.95
CA ASN A 137 12.12 -5.16 -6.06
C ASN A 137 11.06 -6.25 -5.79
N PRO A 138 9.91 -6.22 -6.47
CA PRO A 138 8.82 -7.16 -6.26
C PRO A 138 9.24 -8.62 -6.41
N VAL A 139 10.13 -8.93 -7.36
CA VAL A 139 10.59 -10.29 -7.65
C VAL A 139 11.40 -10.87 -6.48
N THR A 140 12.22 -10.03 -5.83
CA THR A 140 12.98 -10.41 -4.63
C THR A 140 12.05 -10.55 -3.42
N TYR A 141 11.09 -9.64 -3.26
CA TYR A 141 10.10 -9.69 -2.18
C TYR A 141 9.27 -10.97 -2.22
N LEU A 142 8.83 -11.37 -3.40
CA LEU A 142 8.06 -12.61 -3.62
C LEU A 142 8.95 -13.87 -3.62
N LYS A 143 10.27 -13.73 -3.45
CA LYS A 143 11.28 -14.82 -3.54
C LYS A 143 11.30 -15.55 -4.90
N ALA A 144 10.62 -15.02 -5.91
CA ALA A 144 10.59 -15.61 -7.24
C ALA A 144 11.97 -15.55 -7.93
N TYR A 145 12.82 -14.60 -7.55
CA TYR A 145 14.14 -14.44 -8.12
C TYR A 145 15.09 -15.61 -7.79
N ASP A 146 14.89 -16.28 -6.67
CA ASP A 146 15.67 -17.44 -6.28
C ASP A 146 15.50 -18.60 -7.26
N GLU A 147 14.26 -18.83 -7.70
CA GLU A 147 13.96 -19.84 -8.73
C GLU A 147 14.51 -19.44 -10.09
N ILE A 148 14.38 -18.19 -10.48
CA ILE A 148 14.93 -17.66 -11.74
C ILE A 148 16.45 -17.86 -11.77
N ARG A 149 17.18 -17.48 -10.72
CA ARG A 149 18.64 -17.67 -10.63
C ARG A 149 19.04 -19.15 -10.75
N ARG A 150 18.28 -20.04 -10.10
CA ARG A 150 18.50 -21.47 -10.14
C ARG A 150 18.29 -22.04 -11.55
N LEU A 151 17.28 -21.54 -12.24
CA LEU A 151 16.97 -21.92 -13.61
C LEU A 151 18.09 -21.51 -14.58
N PHE A 152 18.64 -20.32 -14.46
CA PHE A 152 19.77 -19.87 -15.25
C PHE A 152 21.06 -20.63 -14.92
N ALA A 153 21.36 -20.90 -13.65
CA ALA A 153 22.51 -21.69 -13.24
C ALA A 153 22.47 -23.15 -13.77
N ASN A 154 21.28 -23.68 -13.97
CA ASN A 154 21.08 -25.04 -14.47
C ASN A 154 21.20 -25.18 -16.00
N GLN A 155 21.32 -24.08 -16.74
CA GLN A 155 21.54 -24.13 -18.18
C GLN A 155 22.86 -24.82 -18.53
N GLN A 156 22.91 -25.49 -19.68
CA GLN A 156 24.08 -26.26 -20.10
C GLN A 156 25.35 -25.40 -20.16
N LEU A 157 25.27 -24.21 -20.75
CA LEU A 157 26.40 -23.29 -20.85
C LEU A 157 26.85 -22.80 -19.46
N SER A 158 25.92 -22.51 -18.57
CA SER A 158 26.23 -22.09 -17.20
C SER A 158 26.99 -23.17 -16.43
N LYS A 159 26.61 -24.43 -16.60
CA LYS A 159 27.30 -25.58 -16.00
C LYS A 159 28.72 -25.76 -16.57
N GLN A 160 28.88 -25.60 -17.88
CA GLN A 160 30.19 -25.67 -18.54
C GLN A 160 31.12 -24.56 -18.06
N MET A 161 30.60 -23.36 -17.81
CA MET A 161 31.35 -22.20 -17.32
C MET A 161 31.54 -22.21 -15.79
N GLY A 162 30.97 -23.17 -15.06
CA GLY A 162 31.06 -23.24 -13.60
C GLY A 162 30.24 -22.17 -12.88
N PHE A 163 29.20 -21.61 -13.55
CA PHE A 163 28.36 -20.57 -12.96
C PHE A 163 27.37 -21.16 -11.96
N THR A 164 27.27 -20.51 -10.81
CA THR A 164 26.30 -20.82 -9.75
C THR A 164 25.18 -19.78 -9.74
N ALA A 165 24.16 -19.98 -8.94
CA ALA A 165 23.05 -19.02 -8.78
C ALA A 165 23.53 -17.60 -8.33
N ALA A 166 24.68 -17.51 -7.67
CA ALA A 166 25.29 -16.24 -7.27
C ALA A 166 25.73 -15.38 -8.47
N HIS A 167 26.19 -16.00 -9.55
CA HIS A 167 26.59 -15.31 -10.78
C HIS A 167 25.43 -14.63 -11.52
N PHE A 168 24.19 -15.00 -11.18
CA PHE A 168 22.98 -14.42 -11.74
C PHE A 168 22.28 -13.48 -10.73
N SER A 169 23.01 -13.01 -9.71
CA SER A 169 22.49 -12.10 -8.70
C SER A 169 22.96 -10.67 -8.96
N PHE A 170 22.03 -9.74 -9.08
CA PHE A 170 22.35 -8.30 -9.14
C PHE A 170 22.79 -7.71 -7.77
N ASN A 171 22.72 -8.49 -6.70
CA ASN A 171 23.06 -8.05 -5.33
C ASN A 171 24.47 -8.45 -4.89
N THR A 172 25.12 -9.38 -5.56
CA THR A 172 26.40 -9.94 -5.16
C THR A 172 27.52 -9.57 -6.12
N PRO A 173 28.73 -9.25 -5.63
CA PRO A 173 29.90 -9.10 -6.48
C PRO A 173 30.12 -10.35 -7.34
N GLY A 174 30.53 -10.16 -8.60
CA GLY A 174 30.69 -11.24 -9.58
C GLY A 174 29.41 -11.68 -10.29
N GLY A 175 28.24 -11.30 -9.79
CA GLY A 175 26.94 -11.50 -10.47
C GLY A 175 26.33 -10.22 -11.01
N ARG A 176 26.76 -9.08 -10.53
CA ARG A 176 26.33 -7.76 -10.97
C ARG A 176 27.36 -7.09 -11.87
N CYS A 177 26.90 -6.24 -12.76
CA CYS A 177 27.79 -5.35 -13.50
C CYS A 177 28.49 -4.38 -12.54
N GLU A 178 29.83 -4.27 -12.63
CA GLU A 178 30.60 -3.40 -11.74
C GLU A 178 30.40 -1.92 -12.05
N ALA A 179 30.08 -1.58 -13.31
CA ALA A 179 29.87 -0.20 -13.73
C ALA A 179 28.53 0.37 -13.24
N CYS A 180 27.43 -0.38 -13.41
CA CYS A 180 26.09 0.06 -12.98
C CYS A 180 25.68 -0.54 -11.61
N GLN A 181 26.49 -1.41 -11.03
CA GLN A 181 26.25 -2.09 -9.74
C GLN A 181 24.90 -2.81 -9.64
N GLY A 182 24.30 -3.16 -10.79
CA GLY A 182 23.01 -3.83 -10.88
C GLY A 182 21.82 -2.88 -10.95
N GLU A 183 22.05 -1.61 -11.25
CA GLU A 183 21.02 -0.57 -11.47
C GLU A 183 20.79 -0.27 -12.95
#